data_c0da3f9a04de9f030261626f2dbcb09d
#
_entry.id   c0da3f9a04de9f030261626f2dbcb09d
#
_cell.length_a   1.000
_cell.length_b   1.000
_cell.length_c   1.000
_cell.angle_alpha   90.00
_cell.angle_beta   90.00
_cell.angle_gamma   90.00
#
_symmetry.space_group_name_H-M   'P 1'
#
loop_
_entity.id
_entity.type
_entity.pdbx_description
1 polymer ?
#
loop_
_entity_poly.entity_id
_entity_poly.type
_entity_poly.pdbx_seq_one_letter_code
_entity_poly.pdbx_strand_id
1 'polypeptide(L)'
;MKHPYGIGLDIGIASVGWAVVALNENAEPYGLIRCGSRIFDAAEQPNTGESLAAPRREARSTRRRLRRRSLRKADLYELMAQNGLPGRAKIEEAVQAGHLPDIYALRVQALDGPVTAMDFARILLHLMQRRGFRSNRKADDAQKDGKLLQAIDANTRRMEENHYRTVGEMMYRDPVFAEHKRNKSENYLSTVRRDQIVEEAVQLFAAQRQYGAAWASPEMEAEYLTILTRQRSFDEGPGGNSPYGGNIVEKMVGTCTLEGQAEPRAAKATWSFEYFTLLQKINHIRIIESGAARILTAEERQELLSVCYQTDKLDFARIRKALALSEQARFNMVRYRDGQTTEDCEKKEKIVCLPCYHKMRKVLNTLRKDYIRSVSRDRLDAAATALTMYKNEATLRAKLEEAQFEPLEVDALMT
;
A
#
# COMPACT_ATOMS: atom_id res chain seq x y z
N MET A 1 -43.60 -1.05 40.58
CA MET A 1 -43.54 -1.75 39.29
C MET A 1 -42.17 -1.46 38.66
N LYS A 2 -41.40 -2.46 38.25
CA LYS A 2 -40.15 -2.27 37.53
C LYS A 2 -40.54 -2.06 36.06
N HIS A 3 -40.36 -0.86 35.54
CA HIS A 3 -40.59 -0.58 34.12
C HIS A 3 -39.36 -1.06 33.32
N PRO A 4 -39.55 -1.72 32.17
CA PRO A 4 -38.48 -2.07 31.29
C PRO A 4 -37.83 -0.79 30.72
N TYR A 5 -36.51 -0.80 30.51
CA TYR A 5 -35.79 0.34 29.95
C TYR A 5 -34.73 -0.16 28.94
N GLY A 6 -34.40 0.71 28.00
CA GLY A 6 -33.32 0.55 27.05
C GLY A 6 -32.19 1.57 27.28
N ILE A 7 -30.97 1.17 27.03
CA ILE A 7 -29.80 2.06 27.07
C ILE A 7 -29.24 2.17 25.68
N GLY A 8 -29.20 3.38 25.14
CA GLY A 8 -28.52 3.72 23.89
C GLY A 8 -27.18 4.38 24.17
N LEU A 9 -26.14 4.00 23.41
CA LEU A 9 -24.83 4.61 23.47
C LEU A 9 -24.47 5.16 22.09
N ASP A 10 -23.98 6.40 22.04
CA ASP A 10 -23.36 7.02 20.88
C ASP A 10 -21.87 7.20 21.19
N ILE A 11 -21.02 6.41 20.50
CA ILE A 11 -19.58 6.37 20.75
C ILE A 11 -18.84 7.15 19.67
N GLY A 12 -18.48 8.39 20.01
CA GLY A 12 -17.66 9.26 19.17
C GLY A 12 -16.16 9.14 19.47
N ILE A 13 -15.36 9.90 18.71
CA ILE A 13 -13.90 9.93 18.84
C ILE A 13 -13.44 10.59 20.14
N ALA A 14 -14.19 11.61 20.61
CA ALA A 14 -13.89 12.42 21.80
C ALA A 14 -15.05 12.47 22.80
N SER A 15 -16.09 11.65 22.61
CA SER A 15 -17.24 11.62 23.52
C SER A 15 -17.95 10.27 23.51
N VAL A 16 -18.63 9.97 24.60
CA VAL A 16 -19.64 8.92 24.66
C VAL A 16 -20.94 9.56 25.10
N GLY A 17 -21.89 9.63 24.20
CA GLY A 17 -23.28 9.99 24.51
C GLY A 17 -24.04 8.75 25.03
N TRP A 18 -24.96 8.93 25.95
CA TRP A 18 -25.82 7.85 26.44
C TRP A 18 -27.22 8.36 26.72
N ALA A 19 -28.19 7.51 26.50
CA ALA A 19 -29.57 7.76 26.86
C ALA A 19 -30.21 6.50 27.46
N VAL A 20 -31.02 6.70 28.46
CA VAL A 20 -31.88 5.67 29.05
C VAL A 20 -33.33 6.01 28.69
N VAL A 21 -34.00 5.12 28.01
CA VAL A 21 -35.37 5.29 27.54
C VAL A 21 -36.30 4.26 28.21
N ALA A 22 -37.50 4.71 28.59
CA ALA A 22 -38.53 3.83 29.06
C ALA A 22 -39.14 3.04 27.89
N LEU A 23 -39.36 1.75 28.07
CA LEU A 23 -39.94 0.87 27.06
C LEU A 23 -41.35 0.48 27.48
N ASN A 24 -42.29 0.36 26.52
CA ASN A 24 -43.60 -0.21 26.70
C ASN A 24 -43.53 -1.75 26.69
N GLU A 25 -44.68 -2.42 26.84
CA GLU A 25 -44.79 -3.89 26.83
C GLU A 25 -44.31 -4.54 25.52
N ASN A 26 -44.30 -3.77 24.42
CA ASN A 26 -43.83 -4.20 23.12
C ASN A 26 -42.33 -3.88 22.89
N ALA A 27 -41.58 -3.49 23.94
CA ALA A 27 -40.22 -3.04 23.88
C ALA A 27 -39.97 -1.80 23.01
N GLU A 28 -40.99 -0.97 22.75
CA GLU A 28 -40.85 0.30 22.02
C GLU A 28 -40.57 1.44 22.99
N PRO A 29 -39.65 2.37 22.64
CA PRO A 29 -39.36 3.52 23.48
C PRO A 29 -40.52 4.53 23.47
N TYR A 30 -41.02 4.91 24.64
CA TYR A 30 -42.10 5.89 24.80
C TYR A 30 -41.69 7.11 25.61
N GLY A 31 -40.54 7.09 26.28
CA GLY A 31 -40.12 8.25 27.08
C GLY A 31 -38.63 8.24 27.38
N LEU A 32 -38.03 9.41 27.53
CA LEU A 32 -36.65 9.59 27.94
C LEU A 32 -36.57 9.65 29.46
N ILE A 33 -35.85 8.70 30.08
CA ILE A 33 -35.64 8.67 31.54
C ILE A 33 -34.48 9.60 31.89
N ARG A 34 -33.32 9.44 31.21
CA ARG A 34 -32.12 10.24 31.43
C ARG A 34 -31.19 10.16 30.22
N CYS A 35 -30.43 11.21 29.96
CA CYS A 35 -29.38 11.23 28.98
C CYS A 35 -28.19 12.06 29.50
N GLY A 36 -27.05 11.88 28.86
CA GLY A 36 -25.85 12.61 29.17
C GLY A 36 -24.75 12.31 28.16
N SER A 37 -23.64 13.00 28.33
CA SER A 37 -22.45 12.73 27.57
C SER A 37 -21.20 12.79 28.45
N ARG A 38 -20.23 11.95 28.16
CA ARG A 38 -18.88 12.03 28.68
C ARG A 38 -17.97 12.48 27.57
N ILE A 39 -17.38 13.66 27.74
CA ILE A 39 -16.40 14.23 26.83
C ILE A 39 -15.00 13.92 27.36
N PHE A 40 -14.07 13.60 26.49
CA PHE A 40 -12.65 13.35 26.77
C PHE A 40 -11.81 13.82 25.58
N ASP A 41 -10.51 13.97 25.80
CA ASP A 41 -9.61 14.41 24.75
C ASP A 41 -9.61 13.42 23.58
N ALA A 42 -9.62 13.94 22.36
CA ALA A 42 -9.49 13.13 21.16
C ALA A 42 -8.17 12.35 21.21
N ALA A 43 -8.17 11.11 20.76
CA ALA A 43 -6.98 10.26 20.70
C ALA A 43 -6.05 10.69 19.55
N GLU A 44 -5.69 11.97 19.56
CA GLU A 44 -4.87 12.66 18.55
C GLU A 44 -3.71 13.38 19.21
N GLN A 45 -2.63 13.57 18.46
CA GLN A 45 -1.51 14.37 18.93
C GLN A 45 -1.87 15.87 18.95
N PRO A 46 -1.61 16.59 20.04
CA PRO A 46 -2.06 17.98 20.19
C PRO A 46 -1.59 18.92 19.07
N ASN A 47 -0.39 18.70 18.56
CA ASN A 47 0.24 19.60 17.58
C ASN A 47 -0.03 19.26 16.13
N THR A 48 -0.22 17.97 15.80
CA THR A 48 -0.32 17.48 14.42
C THR A 48 -1.71 16.99 14.05
N GLY A 49 -2.59 16.72 15.02
CA GLY A 49 -3.88 16.07 14.79
C GLY A 49 -3.79 14.61 14.34
N GLU A 50 -2.59 14.02 14.38
CA GLU A 50 -2.41 12.63 14.00
C GLU A 50 -2.96 11.68 15.06
N SER A 51 -3.64 10.65 14.62
CA SER A 51 -4.18 9.62 15.51
C SER A 51 -3.08 8.95 16.35
N LEU A 52 -3.24 8.89 17.67
CA LEU A 52 -2.34 8.16 18.59
C LEU A 52 -2.22 6.66 18.24
N ALA A 53 -3.12 6.12 17.42
CA ALA A 53 -3.00 4.77 16.88
C ALA A 53 -1.89 4.63 15.83
N ALA A 54 -1.44 5.72 15.17
CA ALA A 54 -0.41 5.68 14.13
C ALA A 54 0.95 5.25 14.69
N PRO A 55 1.52 5.85 15.75
CA PRO A 55 2.77 5.41 16.37
C PRO A 55 2.72 3.95 16.86
N ARG A 56 1.56 3.53 17.41
CA ARG A 56 1.36 2.14 17.87
C ARG A 56 1.38 1.15 16.71
N ARG A 57 0.78 1.51 15.56
CA ARG A 57 0.80 0.69 14.33
C ARG A 57 2.22 0.58 13.78
N GLU A 58 2.96 1.67 13.75
CA GLU A 58 4.34 1.71 13.30
C GLU A 58 5.26 0.86 14.18
N ALA A 59 5.21 1.04 15.50
CA ALA A 59 5.96 0.24 16.45
C ALA A 59 5.62 -1.26 16.34
N ARG A 60 4.35 -1.61 16.14
CA ARG A 60 3.91 -2.99 15.90
C ARG A 60 4.48 -3.55 14.59
N SER A 61 4.45 -2.77 13.52
CA SER A 61 5.01 -3.15 12.22
C SER A 61 6.50 -3.43 12.32
N THR A 62 7.24 -2.56 13.02
CA THR A 62 8.68 -2.70 13.26
C THR A 62 8.98 -3.96 14.07
N ARG A 63 8.29 -4.20 15.20
CA ARG A 63 8.46 -5.43 15.99
C ARG A 63 8.19 -6.69 15.17
N ARG A 64 7.13 -6.71 14.36
CA ARG A 64 6.80 -7.87 13.49
C ARG A 64 7.88 -8.10 12.44
N ARG A 65 8.44 -7.04 11.84
CA ARG A 65 9.53 -7.12 10.87
C ARG A 65 10.80 -7.69 11.51
N LEU A 66 11.19 -7.20 12.67
CA LEU A 66 12.35 -7.69 13.43
C LEU A 66 12.17 -9.16 13.84
N ARG A 67 11.01 -9.53 14.38
CA ARG A 67 10.70 -10.92 14.75
C ARG A 67 10.80 -11.87 13.55
N ARG A 68 10.23 -11.51 12.40
CA ARG A 68 10.33 -12.32 11.17
C ARG A 68 11.78 -12.48 10.70
N ARG A 69 12.59 -11.44 10.83
CA ARG A 69 14.02 -11.50 10.51
C ARG A 69 14.74 -12.44 11.47
N SER A 70 14.46 -12.36 12.76
CA SER A 70 15.04 -13.25 13.76
C SER A 70 14.66 -14.71 13.54
N LEU A 71 13.39 -15.00 13.26
CA LEU A 71 12.95 -16.37 12.96
C LEU A 71 13.68 -16.96 11.75
N ARG A 72 13.75 -16.23 10.62
CA ARG A 72 14.49 -16.73 9.45
C ARG A 72 15.97 -17.01 9.73
N LYS A 73 16.59 -16.19 10.60
CA LYS A 73 17.99 -16.44 11.02
C LYS A 73 18.10 -17.70 11.87
N ALA A 74 17.14 -17.93 12.76
CA ALA A 74 17.10 -19.13 13.59
C ALA A 74 16.96 -20.39 12.72
N ASP A 75 16.01 -20.38 11.80
CA ASP A 75 15.80 -21.50 10.85
C ASP A 75 17.04 -21.73 9.98
N LEU A 76 17.74 -20.67 9.54
CA LEU A 76 19.00 -20.81 8.81
C LEU A 76 20.09 -21.44 9.66
N TYR A 77 20.26 -21.04 10.92
CA TYR A 77 21.26 -21.64 11.80
C TYR A 77 20.99 -23.13 12.06
N GLU A 78 19.72 -23.50 12.16
CA GLU A 78 19.31 -24.89 12.29
C GLU A 78 19.65 -25.68 11.02
N LEU A 79 19.28 -25.18 9.84
CA LEU A 79 19.62 -25.78 8.55
C LEU A 79 21.13 -25.94 8.38
N MET A 80 21.93 -24.93 8.71
CA MET A 80 23.40 -25.01 8.64
C MET A 80 23.97 -26.11 9.55
N ALA A 81 23.48 -26.20 10.79
CA ALA A 81 23.93 -27.21 11.74
C ALA A 81 23.58 -28.63 11.28
N GLN A 82 22.42 -28.86 10.70
CA GLN A 82 22.00 -30.16 10.14
C GLN A 82 22.85 -30.61 8.95
N ASN A 83 23.44 -29.65 8.23
CA ASN A 83 24.26 -29.90 7.04
C ASN A 83 25.78 -29.74 7.30
N GLY A 84 26.23 -29.80 8.56
CA GLY A 84 27.63 -29.77 8.92
C GLY A 84 28.32 -28.40 8.82
N LEU A 85 27.57 -27.33 8.62
CA LEU A 85 28.10 -25.97 8.66
C LEU A 85 28.12 -25.41 10.11
N PRO A 86 28.95 -24.40 10.39
CA PRO A 86 29.02 -23.78 11.71
C PRO A 86 27.69 -23.20 12.14
N GLY A 87 27.25 -23.52 13.34
CA GLY A 87 26.11 -22.94 13.98
C GLY A 87 26.38 -21.53 14.53
N ARG A 88 25.36 -20.94 15.14
CA ARG A 88 25.36 -19.54 15.61
C ARG A 88 26.55 -19.22 16.52
N ALA A 89 26.82 -20.03 17.54
CA ALA A 89 27.86 -19.75 18.52
C ALA A 89 29.27 -19.64 17.87
N LYS A 90 29.60 -20.57 16.99
CA LYS A 90 30.90 -20.57 16.29
C LYS A 90 31.05 -19.36 15.35
N ILE A 91 29.97 -18.93 14.70
CA ILE A 91 30.00 -17.74 13.83
C ILE A 91 30.16 -16.47 14.67
N GLU A 92 29.46 -16.36 15.81
CA GLU A 92 29.58 -15.23 16.72
C GLU A 92 30.98 -15.16 17.34
N GLU A 93 31.58 -16.28 17.74
CA GLU A 93 32.94 -16.36 18.21
C GLU A 93 33.97 -15.90 17.15
N ALA A 94 33.83 -16.39 15.90
CA ALA A 94 34.67 -15.94 14.81
C ALA A 94 34.56 -14.44 14.52
N VAL A 95 33.35 -13.87 14.62
CA VAL A 95 33.13 -12.44 14.46
C VAL A 95 33.77 -11.64 15.61
N GLN A 96 33.73 -12.14 16.84
CA GLN A 96 34.34 -11.48 18.00
C GLN A 96 35.88 -11.54 17.97
N ALA A 97 36.43 -12.65 17.45
CA ALA A 97 37.88 -12.79 17.29
C ALA A 97 38.48 -11.77 16.30
N GLY A 98 37.67 -11.18 15.42
CA GLY A 98 38.14 -10.24 14.41
C GLY A 98 38.87 -10.93 13.24
N HIS A 99 39.53 -10.15 12.37
CA HIS A 99 40.33 -10.62 11.25
C HIS A 99 39.59 -11.48 10.20
N LEU A 100 38.28 -11.24 10.05
CA LEU A 100 37.49 -11.93 9.05
C LEU A 100 37.60 -11.24 7.68
N PRO A 101 37.75 -12.01 6.57
CA PRO A 101 37.79 -11.47 5.23
C PRO A 101 36.50 -10.67 4.90
N ASP A 102 36.64 -9.69 3.99
CA ASP A 102 35.48 -8.93 3.49
C ASP A 102 34.45 -9.87 2.90
N ILE A 103 33.21 -9.71 3.30
CA ILE A 103 32.14 -10.65 2.92
C ILE A 103 31.80 -10.59 1.43
N TYR A 104 32.00 -9.45 0.76
CA TYR A 104 31.78 -9.34 -0.68
C TYR A 104 32.93 -9.95 -1.46
N ALA A 105 34.18 -9.82 -0.97
CA ALA A 105 35.31 -10.53 -1.51
C ALA A 105 35.11 -12.06 -1.44
N LEU A 106 34.63 -12.55 -0.27
CA LEU A 106 34.29 -13.97 -0.11
C LEU A 106 33.21 -14.46 -1.07
N ARG A 107 32.20 -13.64 -1.35
CA ARG A 107 31.12 -13.97 -2.30
C ARG A 107 31.68 -14.14 -3.72
N VAL A 108 32.65 -13.31 -4.12
CA VAL A 108 33.35 -13.48 -5.41
C VAL A 108 34.24 -14.70 -5.39
N GLN A 109 35.06 -14.86 -4.36
CA GLN A 109 35.95 -16.01 -4.22
C GLN A 109 35.19 -17.34 -4.28
N ALA A 110 34.02 -17.42 -3.66
CA ALA A 110 33.21 -18.64 -3.64
C ALA A 110 32.60 -19.02 -5.00
N LEU A 111 32.59 -18.11 -5.98
CA LEU A 111 32.24 -18.44 -7.38
C LEU A 111 33.43 -19.06 -8.12
N ASP A 112 34.64 -18.63 -7.79
CA ASP A 112 35.86 -18.93 -8.55
C ASP A 112 36.78 -19.97 -7.88
N GLY A 113 36.44 -20.40 -6.65
CA GLY A 113 37.24 -21.38 -5.90
C GLY A 113 36.51 -21.93 -4.66
N PRO A 114 37.10 -22.97 -4.04
CA PRO A 114 36.56 -23.53 -2.81
C PRO A 114 36.69 -22.53 -1.65
N VAL A 115 35.68 -22.48 -0.77
CA VAL A 115 35.75 -21.74 0.48
C VAL A 115 35.53 -22.64 1.67
N THR A 116 35.93 -22.17 2.86
CA THR A 116 35.73 -22.93 4.08
C THR A 116 34.26 -23.02 4.46
N ALA A 117 33.87 -24.03 5.23
CA ALA A 117 32.52 -24.15 5.77
C ALA A 117 32.10 -22.88 6.58
N MET A 118 33.05 -22.26 7.31
CA MET A 118 32.85 -21.03 8.05
C MET A 118 32.55 -19.85 7.11
N ASP A 119 33.32 -19.70 6.06
CA ASP A 119 33.12 -18.59 5.11
C ASP A 119 31.83 -18.75 4.34
N PHE A 120 31.46 -19.97 3.93
CA PHE A 120 30.18 -20.19 3.28
C PHE A 120 29.00 -19.95 4.21
N ALA A 121 29.07 -20.37 5.47
CA ALA A 121 28.04 -20.05 6.46
C ALA A 121 27.84 -18.53 6.63
N ARG A 122 28.95 -17.77 6.62
CA ARG A 122 28.92 -16.31 6.66
C ARG A 122 28.26 -15.71 5.41
N ILE A 123 28.58 -16.26 4.23
CA ILE A 123 27.96 -15.85 2.95
C ILE A 123 26.44 -16.07 3.01
N LEU A 124 25.97 -17.26 3.38
CA LEU A 124 24.56 -17.58 3.48
C LEU A 124 23.83 -16.67 4.47
N LEU A 125 24.44 -16.42 5.63
CA LEU A 125 23.90 -15.50 6.63
C LEU A 125 23.80 -14.05 6.11
N HIS A 126 24.81 -13.62 5.36
CA HIS A 126 24.83 -12.29 4.76
C HIS A 126 23.74 -12.11 3.70
N LEU A 127 23.57 -13.07 2.79
CA LEU A 127 22.48 -13.07 1.80
C LEU A 127 21.10 -13.07 2.48
N MET A 128 20.92 -13.90 3.53
CA MET A 128 19.70 -13.96 4.32
C MET A 128 19.34 -12.62 4.99
N GLN A 129 20.34 -11.88 5.43
CA GLN A 129 20.13 -10.55 6.04
C GLN A 129 19.83 -9.47 5.02
N ARG A 130 20.31 -9.61 3.78
CA ARG A 130 20.21 -8.66 2.67
C ARG A 130 19.59 -9.29 1.42
N ARG A 131 18.48 -9.93 1.61
CA ARG A 131 17.80 -10.76 0.62
C ARG A 131 17.12 -9.99 -0.54
N GLY A 132 17.41 -8.72 -0.71
CA GLY A 132 16.84 -7.91 -1.78
C GLY A 132 15.38 -7.51 -1.57
N PHE A 133 14.92 -6.60 -2.42
CA PHE A 133 13.54 -6.11 -2.45
C PHE A 133 12.66 -7.09 -3.24
N ARG A 134 11.44 -7.27 -2.78
CA ARG A 134 10.34 -7.91 -3.50
C ARG A 134 9.09 -7.10 -3.24
N SER A 135 8.49 -6.57 -4.29
CA SER A 135 7.21 -5.89 -4.20
C SER A 135 6.09 -6.86 -3.86
N ASN A 136 5.08 -6.37 -3.16
CA ASN A 136 3.80 -7.05 -2.97
C ASN A 136 2.74 -6.52 -3.95
N ARG A 137 3.11 -5.58 -4.82
CA ARG A 137 2.24 -5.00 -5.83
C ARG A 137 2.25 -5.85 -7.09
N LYS A 138 1.17 -5.84 -7.86
CA LYS A 138 1.05 -6.58 -9.11
C LYS A 138 1.96 -6.03 -10.20
N ALA A 139 2.09 -4.71 -10.26
CA ALA A 139 2.99 -4.01 -11.18
C ALA A 139 3.85 -3.00 -10.41
N ASP A 140 5.15 -3.07 -10.62
CA ASP A 140 6.12 -2.10 -10.13
C ASP A 140 6.35 -1.07 -11.25
N ASP A 141 5.73 0.11 -11.12
CA ASP A 141 5.96 1.23 -12.02
C ASP A 141 7.05 2.12 -11.43
N ALA A 142 8.27 2.01 -11.98
CA ALA A 142 9.44 2.77 -11.54
C ALA A 142 9.21 4.29 -11.53
N GLN A 143 8.39 4.81 -12.43
CA GLN A 143 8.06 6.23 -12.47
C GLN A 143 7.15 6.68 -11.32
N LYS A 144 6.31 5.79 -10.79
CA LYS A 144 5.36 6.10 -9.72
C LYS A 144 5.88 5.82 -8.32
N ASP A 145 6.75 4.83 -8.15
CA ASP A 145 7.24 4.39 -6.84
C ASP A 145 8.59 5.03 -6.44
N GLY A 146 9.05 6.03 -7.19
CA GLY A 146 10.10 6.94 -6.80
C GLY A 146 11.51 6.33 -6.71
N LYS A 147 12.36 6.93 -5.88
CA LYS A 147 13.81 6.69 -5.79
C LYS A 147 14.23 5.23 -5.57
N LEU A 148 13.38 4.40 -4.93
CA LEU A 148 13.70 2.99 -4.63
C LEU A 148 13.72 2.13 -5.90
N LEU A 149 12.69 2.20 -6.73
CA LEU A 149 12.63 1.41 -7.97
C LEU A 149 13.62 1.93 -9.00
N GLN A 150 13.82 3.24 -9.08
CA GLN A 150 14.87 3.83 -9.93
C GLN A 150 16.27 3.29 -9.57
N ALA A 151 16.58 3.15 -8.27
CA ALA A 151 17.85 2.58 -7.81
C ALA A 151 17.97 1.09 -8.17
N ILE A 152 16.88 0.33 -8.07
CA ILE A 152 16.84 -1.08 -8.48
C ILE A 152 17.10 -1.22 -9.98
N ASP A 153 16.41 -0.44 -10.81
CA ASP A 153 16.60 -0.46 -12.26
C ASP A 153 18.02 -0.04 -12.65
N ALA A 154 18.57 0.99 -12.00
CA ALA A 154 19.94 1.43 -12.22
C ALA A 154 20.95 0.31 -11.88
N ASN A 155 20.73 -0.43 -10.80
CA ASN A 155 21.61 -1.56 -10.43
C ASN A 155 21.44 -2.75 -11.37
N THR A 156 20.24 -3.03 -11.86
CA THR A 156 20.02 -4.08 -12.87
C THR A 156 20.77 -3.75 -14.16
N ARG A 157 20.63 -2.53 -14.68
CA ARG A 157 21.40 -2.08 -15.86
C ARG A 157 22.90 -2.14 -15.63
N ARG A 158 23.37 -1.71 -14.46
CA ARG A 158 24.81 -1.77 -14.10
C ARG A 158 25.35 -3.20 -14.11
N MET A 159 24.57 -4.17 -13.65
CA MET A 159 24.95 -5.59 -13.74
C MET A 159 25.07 -6.05 -15.19
N GLU A 160 24.12 -5.66 -16.06
CA GLU A 160 24.11 -6.03 -17.47
C GLU A 160 25.24 -5.37 -18.26
N GLU A 161 25.41 -4.05 -18.12
CA GLU A 161 26.41 -3.23 -18.85
C GLU A 161 27.85 -3.63 -18.50
N ASN A 162 28.12 -3.95 -17.24
CA ASN A 162 29.47 -4.34 -16.77
C ASN A 162 29.67 -5.85 -16.65
N HIS A 163 28.69 -6.63 -17.10
CA HIS A 163 28.74 -8.09 -17.10
C HIS A 163 29.06 -8.72 -15.74
N TYR A 164 28.56 -8.13 -14.65
CA TYR A 164 28.69 -8.72 -13.32
C TYR A 164 27.80 -9.95 -13.20
N ARG A 165 28.42 -11.10 -12.83
CA ARG A 165 27.72 -12.39 -12.69
C ARG A 165 26.71 -12.39 -11.56
N THR A 166 27.02 -11.65 -10.47
CA THR A 166 26.21 -11.63 -9.25
C THR A 166 26.17 -10.24 -8.62
N VAL A 167 25.18 -10.03 -7.75
CA VAL A 167 25.12 -8.83 -6.90
C VAL A 167 26.37 -8.69 -6.03
N GLY A 168 26.92 -9.79 -5.52
CA GLY A 168 28.14 -9.79 -4.72
C GLY A 168 29.32 -9.26 -5.50
N GLU A 169 29.48 -9.68 -6.74
CA GLU A 169 30.55 -9.24 -7.63
C GLU A 169 30.40 -7.76 -7.97
N MET A 170 29.19 -7.30 -8.32
CA MET A 170 28.91 -5.87 -8.54
C MET A 170 29.26 -5.05 -7.29
N MET A 171 28.78 -5.41 -6.11
CA MET A 171 29.04 -4.68 -4.86
C MET A 171 30.53 -4.70 -4.46
N TYR A 172 31.31 -5.67 -4.93
CA TYR A 172 32.73 -5.78 -4.65
C TYR A 172 33.59 -4.96 -5.64
N ARG A 173 33.30 -5.05 -6.95
CA ARG A 173 34.15 -4.52 -8.02
C ARG A 173 33.77 -3.12 -8.48
N ASP A 174 32.49 -2.75 -8.40
CA ASP A 174 32.03 -1.46 -8.94
C ASP A 174 32.45 -0.31 -8.02
N PRO A 175 33.13 0.73 -8.53
CA PRO A 175 33.61 1.88 -7.77
C PRO A 175 32.49 2.63 -7.02
N VAL A 176 31.28 2.61 -7.53
CA VAL A 176 30.10 3.27 -6.90
C VAL A 176 29.83 2.74 -5.50
N PHE A 177 30.19 1.48 -5.21
CA PHE A 177 30.02 0.86 -3.90
C PHE A 177 31.31 0.84 -3.05
N ALA A 178 32.41 1.47 -3.50
CA ALA A 178 33.68 1.46 -2.78
C ALA A 178 33.59 2.02 -1.37
N GLU A 179 32.93 3.17 -1.20
CA GLU A 179 32.78 3.82 0.11
C GLU A 179 31.65 3.21 0.93
N HIS A 180 30.52 2.93 0.31
CA HIS A 180 29.29 2.52 0.99
C HIS A 180 28.55 1.39 0.29
N LYS A 181 28.62 0.20 0.88
CA LYS A 181 27.86 -0.99 0.43
C LYS A 181 26.49 -1.13 1.13
N ARG A 182 25.99 -0.07 1.78
CA ARG A 182 24.69 -0.04 2.50
C ARG A 182 23.99 1.28 2.27
N ASN A 183 22.69 1.21 2.19
CA ASN A 183 21.87 2.43 2.19
C ASN A 183 22.01 3.19 3.51
N LYS A 184 22.24 4.49 3.43
CA LYS A 184 22.27 5.44 4.54
C LYS A 184 21.32 6.59 4.23
N SER A 185 20.61 7.12 5.23
CA SER A 185 19.87 8.39 5.16
C SER A 185 19.14 8.61 3.83
N GLU A 186 18.08 7.87 3.56
CA GLU A 186 17.24 7.96 2.35
C GLU A 186 17.95 7.65 1.02
N ASN A 187 19.17 7.14 1.06
CA ASN A 187 19.85 6.64 -0.12
C ASN A 187 19.47 5.17 -0.37
N TYR A 188 18.98 4.87 -1.58
CA TYR A 188 18.57 3.52 -2.01
C TYR A 188 19.60 2.85 -2.92
N LEU A 189 20.79 3.43 -3.09
CA LEU A 189 21.83 3.01 -4.04
C LEU A 189 22.14 1.51 -3.98
N SER A 190 22.19 0.92 -2.80
CA SER A 190 22.52 -0.50 -2.61
C SER A 190 21.29 -1.44 -2.66
N THR A 191 20.16 -0.98 -3.18
CA THR A 191 18.94 -1.79 -3.26
C THR A 191 18.96 -2.61 -4.55
N VAL A 192 18.75 -3.92 -4.41
CA VAL A 192 18.70 -4.89 -5.50
C VAL A 192 17.43 -5.74 -5.41
N ARG A 193 17.08 -6.47 -6.46
CA ARG A 193 15.93 -7.35 -6.50
C ARG A 193 16.20 -8.64 -5.73
N ARG A 194 15.13 -9.27 -5.25
CA ARG A 194 15.25 -10.54 -4.54
C ARG A 194 15.65 -11.70 -5.45
N ASP A 195 15.13 -11.73 -6.67
CA ASP A 195 15.49 -12.72 -7.67
C ASP A 195 17.00 -12.71 -7.96
N GLN A 196 17.63 -11.54 -8.10
CA GLN A 196 19.09 -11.42 -8.26
C GLN A 196 19.88 -12.02 -7.08
N ILE A 197 19.37 -11.90 -5.84
CA ILE A 197 19.99 -12.56 -4.67
C ILE A 197 19.75 -14.06 -4.67
N VAL A 198 18.60 -14.51 -5.16
CA VAL A 198 18.30 -15.95 -5.32
C VAL A 198 19.22 -16.56 -6.38
N GLU A 199 19.36 -15.92 -7.54
CA GLU A 199 20.26 -16.34 -8.61
C GLU A 199 21.71 -16.45 -8.12
N GLU A 200 22.19 -15.48 -7.36
CA GLU A 200 23.50 -15.53 -6.76
C GLU A 200 23.65 -16.72 -5.79
N ALA A 201 22.65 -16.96 -4.94
CA ALA A 201 22.69 -18.10 -4.02
C ALA A 201 22.79 -19.43 -4.78
N VAL A 202 21.99 -19.60 -5.85
CA VAL A 202 22.04 -20.79 -6.71
C VAL A 202 23.44 -20.97 -7.33
N GLN A 203 24.03 -19.90 -7.88
CA GLN A 203 25.37 -19.93 -8.46
C GLN A 203 26.44 -20.31 -7.42
N LEU A 204 26.37 -19.77 -6.21
CA LEU A 204 27.28 -20.07 -5.11
C LEU A 204 27.18 -21.55 -4.67
N PHE A 205 25.98 -22.09 -4.52
CA PHE A 205 25.79 -23.51 -4.21
C PHE A 205 26.30 -24.40 -5.33
N ALA A 206 26.05 -24.09 -6.59
CA ALA A 206 26.51 -24.83 -7.75
C ALA A 206 28.03 -24.83 -7.83
N ALA A 207 28.69 -23.68 -7.65
CA ALA A 207 30.13 -23.56 -7.65
C ALA A 207 30.76 -24.40 -6.53
N GLN A 208 30.28 -24.31 -5.31
CA GLN A 208 30.83 -25.06 -4.19
C GLN A 208 30.62 -26.58 -4.33
N ARG A 209 29.53 -27.04 -4.95
CA ARG A 209 29.37 -28.46 -5.34
C ARG A 209 30.41 -28.91 -6.30
N GLN A 210 30.74 -28.11 -7.31
CA GLN A 210 31.82 -28.44 -8.28
C GLN A 210 33.15 -28.55 -7.60
N TYR A 211 33.41 -27.80 -6.53
CA TYR A 211 34.63 -27.92 -5.71
C TYR A 211 34.56 -29.02 -4.64
N GLY A 212 33.55 -29.87 -4.65
CA GLY A 212 33.44 -31.04 -3.78
C GLY A 212 33.00 -30.74 -2.34
N ALA A 213 32.37 -29.61 -2.08
CA ALA A 213 31.87 -29.26 -0.75
C ALA A 213 30.66 -30.13 -0.39
N ALA A 214 30.82 -31.04 0.56
CA ALA A 214 29.79 -32.01 0.96
C ALA A 214 28.52 -31.34 1.53
N TRP A 215 28.65 -30.15 2.14
CA TRP A 215 27.55 -29.39 2.70
C TRP A 215 26.76 -28.58 1.65
N ALA A 216 27.19 -28.51 0.40
CA ALA A 216 26.49 -27.78 -0.65
C ALA A 216 25.50 -28.68 -1.42
N SER A 217 24.76 -29.55 -0.74
CA SER A 217 23.84 -30.49 -1.39
C SER A 217 22.65 -29.77 -2.05
N PRO A 218 22.00 -30.38 -3.07
CA PRO A 218 20.79 -29.84 -3.67
C PRO A 218 19.65 -29.66 -2.67
N GLU A 219 19.54 -30.56 -1.68
CA GLU A 219 18.51 -30.51 -0.64
C GLU A 219 18.71 -29.28 0.26
N MET A 220 19.95 -29.04 0.71
CA MET A 220 20.27 -27.84 1.50
C MET A 220 20.03 -26.57 0.71
N GLU A 221 20.36 -26.53 -0.58
CA GLU A 221 20.07 -25.40 -1.45
C GLU A 221 18.57 -25.12 -1.50
N ALA A 222 17.74 -26.14 -1.76
CA ALA A 222 16.29 -26.00 -1.85
C ALA A 222 15.67 -25.46 -0.55
N GLU A 223 16.10 -26.01 0.60
CA GLU A 223 15.62 -25.53 1.90
C GLU A 223 16.11 -24.10 2.19
N TYR A 224 17.37 -23.79 1.89
CA TYR A 224 17.91 -22.45 2.03
C TYR A 224 17.11 -21.44 1.21
N LEU A 225 16.81 -21.72 -0.06
CA LEU A 225 16.03 -20.87 -0.94
C LEU A 225 14.59 -20.68 -0.42
N THR A 226 14.00 -21.73 0.16
CA THR A 226 12.70 -21.65 0.80
C THR A 226 12.70 -20.66 1.98
N ILE A 227 13.72 -20.73 2.85
CA ILE A 227 13.87 -19.78 3.98
C ILE A 227 14.17 -18.37 3.47
N LEU A 228 15.07 -18.22 2.48
CA LEU A 228 15.49 -16.95 1.90
C LEU A 228 14.30 -16.20 1.27
N THR A 229 13.49 -16.91 0.49
CA THR A 229 12.36 -16.30 -0.25
C THR A 229 11.10 -16.18 0.58
N ARG A 230 11.01 -16.88 1.73
CA ARG A 230 9.83 -16.91 2.58
C ARG A 230 9.31 -15.51 2.88
N GLN A 231 8.17 -15.21 2.33
CA GLN A 231 7.45 -13.96 2.55
C GLN A 231 5.98 -14.30 2.70
N ARG A 232 5.42 -13.86 3.81
CA ARG A 232 3.99 -14.01 4.02
C ARG A 232 3.27 -13.12 3.02
N SER A 233 2.42 -13.69 2.20
CA SER A 233 1.53 -12.91 1.34
C SER A 233 0.56 -12.10 2.20
N PHE A 234 -0.01 -11.05 1.63
CA PHE A 234 -1.05 -10.28 2.32
C PHE A 234 -2.26 -11.17 2.64
N ASP A 235 -2.58 -12.09 1.74
CA ASP A 235 -3.73 -12.99 1.81
C ASP A 235 -3.53 -14.14 2.83
N GLU A 236 -2.28 -14.51 3.12
CA GLU A 236 -1.92 -15.46 4.18
C GLU A 236 -1.77 -14.79 5.57
N GLY A 237 -2.01 -13.47 5.65
CA GLY A 237 -1.99 -12.70 6.89
C GLY A 237 -3.11 -13.08 7.86
N PRO A 238 -3.23 -12.39 9.01
CA PRO A 238 -4.35 -12.59 9.93
C PRO A 238 -5.72 -12.44 9.27
N GLY A 239 -5.77 -11.73 8.15
CA GLY A 239 -6.96 -11.63 7.31
C GLY A 239 -7.19 -12.85 6.41
N GLY A 240 -6.13 -13.54 5.94
CA GLY A 240 -6.23 -14.73 5.09
C GLY A 240 -6.76 -15.94 5.83
N ASN A 241 -6.42 -16.07 7.11
CA ASN A 241 -6.94 -17.11 8.01
C ASN A 241 -8.19 -16.64 8.78
N SER A 242 -8.93 -15.68 8.23
CA SER A 242 -10.19 -15.25 8.81
C SER A 242 -11.17 -16.44 8.87
N PRO A 243 -11.94 -16.59 9.97
CA PRO A 243 -12.99 -17.61 10.04
C PRO A 243 -14.03 -17.46 8.92
N TYR A 244 -14.03 -16.34 8.24
CA TYR A 244 -14.90 -16.10 7.09
C TYR A 244 -14.41 -16.79 5.80
N GLY A 245 -13.20 -17.33 5.73
CA GLY A 245 -12.62 -18.05 4.58
C GLY A 245 -12.82 -17.36 3.20
N GLY A 246 -12.02 -17.66 2.20
CA GLY A 246 -12.17 -17.10 0.84
C GLY A 246 -11.87 -15.62 0.71
N ASN A 247 -12.52 -14.92 -0.21
CA ASN A 247 -12.32 -13.50 -0.46
C ASN A 247 -12.91 -12.66 0.69
N ILE A 248 -12.03 -12.17 1.58
CA ILE A 248 -12.42 -11.35 2.74
C ILE A 248 -13.15 -10.08 2.32
N VAL A 249 -12.73 -9.46 1.20
CA VAL A 249 -13.33 -8.20 0.74
C VAL A 249 -14.81 -8.43 0.43
N GLU A 250 -15.13 -9.48 -0.29
CA GLU A 250 -16.49 -9.88 -0.64
C GLU A 250 -17.38 -10.12 0.59
N LYS A 251 -16.81 -10.80 1.60
CA LYS A 251 -17.53 -11.12 2.84
C LYS A 251 -17.67 -9.97 3.83
N MET A 252 -16.80 -8.95 3.71
CA MET A 252 -16.86 -7.74 4.54
C MET A 252 -17.73 -6.63 3.93
N VAL A 253 -18.17 -6.78 2.68
CA VAL A 253 -19.10 -5.83 2.07
C VAL A 253 -20.46 -5.95 2.77
N GLY A 254 -20.90 -4.87 3.42
CA GLY A 254 -22.21 -4.82 4.02
C GLY A 254 -23.31 -4.75 2.94
N THR A 255 -24.54 -5.05 3.33
CA THR A 255 -25.72 -4.96 2.46
C THR A 255 -26.33 -3.56 2.45
N CYS A 256 -27.05 -3.24 1.39
CA CYS A 256 -27.82 -2.01 1.28
C CYS A 256 -28.96 -2.02 2.32
N THR A 257 -29.13 -0.92 3.04
CA THR A 257 -30.21 -0.78 4.02
C THR A 257 -31.54 -0.40 3.37
N LEU A 258 -31.54 0.03 2.11
CA LEU A 258 -32.73 0.46 1.38
C LEU A 258 -33.29 -0.63 0.48
N GLU A 259 -32.39 -1.37 -0.21
CA GLU A 259 -32.76 -2.40 -1.21
C GLU A 259 -32.87 -3.81 -0.60
N GLY A 260 -32.57 -3.97 0.69
CA GLY A 260 -32.65 -5.23 1.39
C GLY A 260 -31.35 -6.05 1.42
N GLN A 261 -31.42 -7.26 1.99
CA GLN A 261 -30.25 -8.05 2.34
C GLN A 261 -29.49 -8.68 1.15
N ALA A 262 -30.11 -8.76 -0.02
CA ALA A 262 -29.51 -9.35 -1.21
C ALA A 262 -28.59 -8.40 -1.96
N GLU A 263 -28.78 -7.07 -1.79
CA GLU A 263 -28.02 -6.07 -2.51
C GLU A 263 -26.76 -5.63 -1.76
N PRO A 264 -25.55 -5.89 -2.25
CA PRO A 264 -24.32 -5.43 -1.61
C PRO A 264 -24.17 -3.91 -1.75
N ARG A 265 -23.48 -3.28 -0.80
CA ARG A 265 -23.12 -1.87 -0.93
C ARG A 265 -22.17 -1.65 -2.10
N ALA A 266 -22.41 -0.58 -2.86
CA ALA A 266 -21.56 -0.20 -3.98
C ALA A 266 -20.11 0.02 -3.55
N ALA A 267 -19.16 -0.42 -4.37
CA ALA A 267 -17.75 -0.12 -4.16
C ALA A 267 -17.50 1.39 -4.32
N LYS A 268 -16.70 1.97 -3.42
CA LYS A 268 -16.41 3.42 -3.43
C LYS A 268 -15.69 3.89 -4.69
N ALA A 269 -15.06 2.98 -5.41
CA ALA A 269 -14.32 3.25 -6.64
C ALA A 269 -15.21 3.23 -7.91
N THR A 270 -16.49 2.86 -7.81
CA THR A 270 -17.42 2.88 -8.94
C THR A 270 -17.65 4.31 -9.41
N TRP A 271 -17.84 4.46 -10.73
CA TRP A 271 -18.15 5.76 -11.32
C TRP A 271 -19.43 6.36 -10.70
N SER A 272 -20.46 5.56 -10.53
CA SER A 272 -21.72 5.98 -9.92
C SER A 272 -21.55 6.51 -8.50
N PHE A 273 -20.75 5.84 -7.65
CA PHE A 273 -20.49 6.30 -6.29
C PHE A 273 -19.61 7.56 -6.25
N GLU A 274 -18.57 7.62 -7.08
CA GLU A 274 -17.71 8.80 -7.19
C GLU A 274 -18.50 10.01 -7.70
N TYR A 275 -19.35 9.81 -8.69
CA TYR A 275 -20.20 10.86 -9.25
C TYR A 275 -21.24 11.36 -8.23
N PHE A 276 -21.91 10.45 -7.51
CA PHE A 276 -22.79 10.81 -6.42
C PHE A 276 -22.08 11.65 -5.36
N THR A 277 -20.90 11.21 -4.94
CA THR A 277 -20.09 11.92 -3.94
C THR A 277 -19.65 13.31 -4.44
N LEU A 278 -19.30 13.40 -5.72
CA LEU A 278 -18.93 14.67 -6.36
C LEU A 278 -20.13 15.63 -6.40
N LEU A 279 -21.28 15.16 -6.85
CA LEU A 279 -22.52 15.94 -6.86
C LEU A 279 -22.89 16.46 -5.46
N GLN A 280 -22.75 15.60 -4.45
CA GLN A 280 -23.01 15.98 -3.07
C GLN A 280 -22.10 17.14 -2.62
N LYS A 281 -20.79 17.06 -2.93
CA LYS A 281 -19.83 18.13 -2.61
C LYS A 281 -20.14 19.42 -3.37
N ILE A 282 -20.41 19.34 -4.67
CA ILE A 282 -20.77 20.51 -5.48
C ILE A 282 -22.05 21.16 -4.96
N ASN A 283 -23.07 20.37 -4.62
CA ASN A 283 -24.34 20.90 -4.08
C ASN A 283 -24.18 21.53 -2.68
N HIS A 284 -23.12 21.20 -1.94
CA HIS A 284 -22.84 21.84 -0.64
C HIS A 284 -22.07 23.17 -0.78
N ILE A 285 -21.58 23.53 -1.94
CA ILE A 285 -20.93 24.83 -2.16
C ILE A 285 -21.95 25.92 -1.99
N ARG A 286 -21.61 26.94 -1.21
CA ARG A 286 -22.32 28.21 -1.10
C ARG A 286 -21.35 29.32 -1.44
N ILE A 287 -21.81 30.25 -2.27
CA ILE A 287 -21.10 31.49 -2.58
C ILE A 287 -21.68 32.58 -1.68
N ILE A 288 -20.81 33.25 -0.95
CA ILE A 288 -21.14 34.31 -0.01
C ILE A 288 -20.70 35.63 -0.63
N GLU A 289 -21.65 36.48 -0.97
CA GLU A 289 -21.43 37.83 -1.52
C GLU A 289 -22.22 38.83 -0.71
N SER A 290 -21.58 39.93 -0.32
CA SER A 290 -22.21 41.01 0.49
C SER A 290 -22.94 40.50 1.75
N GLY A 291 -22.44 39.42 2.36
CA GLY A 291 -23.02 38.82 3.55
C GLY A 291 -24.17 37.83 3.30
N ALA A 292 -24.65 37.71 2.07
CA ALA A 292 -25.68 36.76 1.67
C ALA A 292 -25.07 35.48 1.05
N ALA A 293 -25.53 34.30 1.49
CA ALA A 293 -25.12 33.03 0.95
C ALA A 293 -26.12 32.54 -0.12
N ARG A 294 -25.63 32.21 -1.30
CA ARG A 294 -26.41 31.58 -2.37
C ARG A 294 -25.92 30.19 -2.73
N ILE A 295 -26.80 29.38 -3.27
CA ILE A 295 -26.47 28.11 -3.91
C ILE A 295 -25.92 28.36 -5.31
N LEU A 296 -25.24 27.34 -5.89
CA LEU A 296 -24.86 27.35 -7.30
C LEU A 296 -26.10 27.26 -8.19
N THR A 297 -26.10 27.97 -9.33
CA THR A 297 -27.14 27.82 -10.37
C THR A 297 -26.93 26.45 -11.10
N ALA A 298 -27.87 26.08 -11.94
CA ALA A 298 -27.79 24.87 -12.75
C ALA A 298 -26.61 24.93 -13.72
N GLU A 299 -26.41 26.08 -14.34
CA GLU A 299 -25.32 26.36 -15.28
C GLU A 299 -23.97 26.31 -14.58
N GLU A 300 -23.83 26.96 -13.41
CA GLU A 300 -22.60 26.90 -12.60
C GLU A 300 -22.23 25.47 -12.19
N ARG A 301 -23.24 24.68 -11.81
CA ARG A 301 -23.02 23.24 -11.50
C ARG A 301 -22.54 22.44 -12.70
N GLN A 302 -23.15 22.67 -13.86
CA GLN A 302 -22.76 21.97 -15.10
C GLN A 302 -21.34 22.35 -15.52
N GLU A 303 -20.96 23.61 -15.39
CA GLU A 303 -19.61 24.08 -15.66
C GLU A 303 -18.59 23.38 -14.74
N LEU A 304 -18.83 23.36 -13.44
CA LEU A 304 -17.93 22.68 -12.49
C LEU A 304 -17.84 21.18 -12.76
N LEU A 305 -18.92 20.51 -13.13
CA LEU A 305 -18.90 19.11 -13.50
C LEU A 305 -18.02 18.89 -14.74
N SER A 306 -18.11 19.77 -15.76
CA SER A 306 -17.28 19.66 -16.95
C SER A 306 -15.79 19.76 -16.62
N VAL A 307 -15.42 20.66 -15.72
CA VAL A 307 -14.04 20.79 -15.21
C VAL A 307 -13.61 19.54 -14.42
N CYS A 308 -14.49 18.96 -13.60
CA CYS A 308 -14.19 17.75 -12.82
C CYS A 308 -13.94 16.52 -13.69
N TYR A 309 -14.48 16.45 -14.90
CA TYR A 309 -14.12 15.41 -15.89
C TYR A 309 -12.74 15.59 -16.54
N GLN A 310 -12.13 16.76 -16.36
CA GLN A 310 -10.81 17.06 -16.92
C GLN A 310 -9.68 16.91 -15.90
N THR A 311 -9.98 17.09 -14.60
CA THR A 311 -9.00 17.06 -13.52
C THR A 311 -9.43 16.18 -12.36
N ASP A 312 -8.49 15.51 -11.71
CA ASP A 312 -8.73 14.65 -10.54
C ASP A 312 -8.92 15.46 -9.24
N LYS A 313 -8.46 16.71 -9.21
CA LYS A 313 -8.60 17.63 -8.08
C LYS A 313 -8.89 19.03 -8.56
N LEU A 314 -9.89 19.65 -7.97
CA LEU A 314 -10.32 21.00 -8.26
C LEU A 314 -10.22 21.84 -6.98
N ASP A 315 -9.31 22.83 -6.96
CA ASP A 315 -9.21 23.80 -5.87
C ASP A 315 -10.20 24.96 -6.04
N PHE A 316 -10.49 25.66 -4.95
CA PHE A 316 -11.49 26.72 -4.96
C PHE A 316 -11.03 27.97 -5.72
N ALA A 317 -9.73 28.21 -5.90
CA ALA A 317 -9.24 29.28 -6.79
C ALA A 317 -9.61 29.00 -8.25
N ARG A 318 -9.51 27.74 -8.69
CA ARG A 318 -9.96 27.32 -10.03
C ARG A 318 -11.49 27.36 -10.16
N ILE A 319 -12.23 27.02 -9.09
CA ILE A 319 -13.70 27.18 -9.06
C ILE A 319 -14.06 28.64 -9.26
N ARG A 320 -13.44 29.58 -8.53
CA ARG A 320 -13.64 31.01 -8.68
C ARG A 320 -13.43 31.46 -10.13
N LYS A 321 -12.34 31.00 -10.74
CA LYS A 321 -12.01 31.34 -12.14
C LYS A 321 -13.04 30.76 -13.12
N ALA A 322 -13.43 29.50 -12.94
CA ALA A 322 -14.42 28.85 -13.80
C ALA A 322 -15.79 29.53 -13.77
N LEU A 323 -16.19 29.99 -12.59
CA LEU A 323 -17.47 30.67 -12.38
C LEU A 323 -17.40 32.22 -12.55
N ALA A 324 -16.24 32.76 -12.95
CA ALA A 324 -16.00 34.21 -13.12
C ALA A 324 -16.44 35.05 -11.91
N LEU A 325 -16.24 34.55 -10.67
CA LEU A 325 -16.67 35.22 -9.46
C LEU A 325 -15.78 36.40 -9.09
N SER A 326 -16.37 37.42 -8.47
CA SER A 326 -15.68 38.59 -7.96
C SER A 326 -14.64 38.23 -6.86
N GLU A 327 -13.67 39.11 -6.64
CA GLU A 327 -12.67 38.94 -5.56
C GLU A 327 -13.30 38.99 -4.15
N GLN A 328 -14.46 39.61 -4.03
CA GLN A 328 -15.18 39.77 -2.78
C GLN A 328 -16.01 38.53 -2.39
N ALA A 329 -16.31 37.67 -3.37
CA ALA A 329 -17.01 36.41 -3.12
C ALA A 329 -16.18 35.48 -2.20
N ARG A 330 -16.87 34.78 -1.33
CA ARG A 330 -16.24 33.75 -0.43
C ARG A 330 -17.00 32.45 -0.56
N PHE A 331 -16.32 31.36 -0.24
CA PHE A 331 -16.91 30.02 -0.21
C PHE A 331 -17.09 29.53 1.21
N ASN A 332 -18.21 28.91 1.51
CA ASN A 332 -18.51 28.32 2.82
C ASN A 332 -17.53 27.18 3.19
N MET A 333 -16.92 26.51 2.20
CA MET A 333 -16.04 25.37 2.40
C MET A 333 -14.55 25.78 2.50
N VAL A 334 -14.23 27.06 2.39
CA VAL A 334 -12.86 27.58 2.48
C VAL A 334 -12.68 28.31 3.80
N ARG A 335 -11.63 27.98 4.53
CA ARG A 335 -11.24 28.70 5.73
C ARG A 335 -10.29 29.84 5.38
N TYR A 336 -10.82 31.04 5.31
CA TYR A 336 -10.03 32.26 5.12
C TYR A 336 -9.33 32.63 6.43
N ARG A 337 -8.04 32.98 6.35
CA ARG A 337 -7.18 33.29 7.51
C ARG A 337 -6.58 34.67 7.35
N ASP A 338 -6.44 35.39 8.45
CA ASP A 338 -5.75 36.68 8.49
C ASP A 338 -4.29 36.51 8.05
N GLY A 339 -3.78 37.46 7.27
CA GLY A 339 -2.41 37.44 6.77
C GLY A 339 -2.16 36.52 5.56
N GLN A 340 -3.18 35.85 5.03
CA GLN A 340 -3.11 35.07 3.78
C GLN A 340 -3.98 35.71 2.71
N THR A 341 -3.56 35.58 1.44
CA THR A 341 -4.40 36.04 0.34
C THR A 341 -5.61 35.11 0.15
N THR A 342 -6.66 35.64 -0.43
CA THR A 342 -7.87 34.85 -0.76
C THR A 342 -7.49 33.64 -1.62
N GLU A 343 -6.66 33.87 -2.63
CA GLU A 343 -6.20 32.83 -3.54
C GLU A 343 -5.40 31.71 -2.82
N ASP A 344 -4.52 32.07 -1.87
CA ASP A 344 -3.75 31.07 -1.11
C ASP A 344 -4.64 30.21 -0.22
N CYS A 345 -5.68 30.79 0.38
CA CYS A 345 -6.67 30.03 1.14
C CYS A 345 -7.45 29.06 0.25
N GLU A 346 -7.86 29.51 -0.92
CA GLU A 346 -8.63 28.73 -1.88
C GLU A 346 -7.85 27.62 -2.57
N LYS A 347 -6.54 27.79 -2.80
CA LYS A 347 -5.66 26.74 -3.34
C LYS A 347 -5.43 25.59 -2.37
N LYS A 348 -5.60 25.80 -1.08
CA LYS A 348 -5.41 24.76 -0.05
C LYS A 348 -6.58 23.78 0.00
N GLU A 349 -7.80 24.28 -0.18
CA GLU A 349 -9.00 23.46 -0.13
C GLU A 349 -9.31 22.89 -1.52
N LYS A 350 -9.55 21.57 -1.60
CA LYS A 350 -9.71 20.87 -2.88
C LYS A 350 -10.87 19.90 -2.84
N ILE A 351 -11.62 19.87 -3.92
CA ILE A 351 -12.62 18.84 -4.20
C ILE A 351 -11.93 17.73 -5.01
N VAL A 352 -12.01 16.50 -4.51
CA VAL A 352 -11.55 15.32 -5.25
C VAL A 352 -12.63 14.97 -6.27
N CYS A 353 -12.23 14.92 -7.55
CA CYS A 353 -13.09 14.69 -8.71
C CYS A 353 -12.82 13.30 -9.28
N LEU A 354 -13.77 12.39 -9.24
CA LEU A 354 -13.78 11.09 -9.92
C LEU A 354 -12.40 10.37 -10.00
N PRO A 355 -11.71 10.09 -8.88
CA PRO A 355 -10.31 9.65 -8.88
C PRO A 355 -10.09 8.30 -9.59
N CYS A 356 -11.03 7.35 -9.49
CA CYS A 356 -10.95 6.07 -10.17
C CYS A 356 -11.21 6.23 -11.67
N TYR A 357 -12.21 7.02 -12.04
CA TYR A 357 -12.47 7.37 -13.44
C TYR A 357 -11.22 7.97 -14.12
N HIS A 358 -10.54 8.91 -13.47
CA HIS A 358 -9.32 9.51 -14.04
C HIS A 358 -8.17 8.51 -14.19
N LYS A 359 -8.05 7.54 -13.28
CA LYS A 359 -7.08 6.45 -13.43
C LYS A 359 -7.42 5.56 -14.61
N MET A 360 -8.68 5.10 -14.70
CA MET A 360 -9.14 4.30 -15.85
C MET A 360 -9.03 5.08 -17.16
N ARG A 361 -9.35 6.38 -17.17
CA ARG A 361 -9.15 7.27 -18.31
C ARG A 361 -7.71 7.28 -18.78
N LYS A 362 -6.76 7.44 -17.84
CA LYS A 362 -5.33 7.45 -18.17
C LYS A 362 -4.90 6.17 -18.87
N VAL A 363 -5.38 5.05 -18.40
CA VAL A 363 -5.03 3.72 -18.91
C VAL A 363 -5.76 3.42 -20.23
N LEU A 364 -7.07 3.55 -20.26
CA LEU A 364 -7.87 3.21 -21.45
C LEU A 364 -7.60 4.15 -22.64
N ASN A 365 -7.27 5.41 -22.38
CA ASN A 365 -6.93 6.35 -23.44
C ASN A 365 -5.56 6.08 -24.09
N THR A 366 -4.76 5.13 -23.57
CA THR A 366 -3.57 4.63 -24.27
C THR A 366 -3.94 3.82 -25.52
N LEU A 367 -5.10 3.18 -25.52
CA LEU A 367 -5.61 2.40 -26.65
C LEU A 367 -6.07 3.30 -27.80
N ARG A 368 -6.78 4.38 -27.48
CA ARG A 368 -7.24 5.41 -28.42
C ARG A 368 -7.55 6.69 -27.67
N LYS A 369 -7.31 7.82 -28.29
CA LYS A 369 -7.64 9.15 -27.73
C LYS A 369 -9.12 9.23 -27.35
N ASP A 370 -9.40 9.67 -26.13
CA ASP A 370 -10.74 9.82 -25.55
C ASP A 370 -11.58 8.53 -25.48
N TYR A 371 -10.92 7.36 -25.53
CA TYR A 371 -11.59 6.07 -25.54
C TYR A 371 -12.57 5.86 -24.38
N ILE A 372 -12.24 6.34 -23.18
CA ILE A 372 -13.10 6.21 -22.00
C ILE A 372 -14.51 6.77 -22.20
N ARG A 373 -14.67 7.76 -23.09
CA ARG A 373 -16.00 8.33 -23.40
C ARG A 373 -16.92 7.38 -24.13
N SER A 374 -16.38 6.37 -24.79
CA SER A 374 -17.15 5.32 -25.48
C SER A 374 -17.53 4.17 -24.54
N VAL A 375 -16.94 4.08 -23.36
CA VAL A 375 -17.23 3.05 -22.36
C VAL A 375 -18.47 3.44 -21.57
N SER A 376 -19.46 2.56 -21.49
CA SER A 376 -20.69 2.81 -20.74
C SER A 376 -20.41 2.92 -19.23
N ARG A 377 -21.28 3.63 -18.52
CA ARG A 377 -21.18 3.79 -17.06
C ARG A 377 -21.22 2.45 -16.33
N ASP A 378 -22.09 1.56 -16.77
CA ASP A 378 -22.24 0.22 -16.19
C ASP A 378 -20.98 -0.61 -16.34
N ARG A 379 -20.29 -0.51 -17.48
CA ARG A 379 -18.99 -1.17 -17.70
C ARG A 379 -17.91 -0.57 -16.79
N LEU A 380 -17.87 0.76 -16.61
CA LEU A 380 -16.94 1.40 -15.68
C LEU A 380 -17.19 0.97 -14.23
N ASP A 381 -18.44 0.85 -13.81
CA ASP A 381 -18.80 0.39 -12.47
C ASP A 381 -18.46 -1.09 -12.27
N ALA A 382 -18.71 -1.93 -13.26
CA ALA A 382 -18.32 -3.34 -13.23
C ALA A 382 -16.80 -3.50 -13.15
N ALA A 383 -16.03 -2.75 -13.94
CA ALA A 383 -14.56 -2.76 -13.88
C ALA A 383 -14.05 -2.29 -12.51
N ALA A 384 -14.56 -1.18 -11.99
CA ALA A 384 -14.16 -0.67 -10.69
C ALA A 384 -14.49 -1.65 -9.55
N THR A 385 -15.63 -2.33 -9.64
CA THR A 385 -16.03 -3.38 -8.69
C THR A 385 -15.09 -4.57 -8.78
N ALA A 386 -14.81 -5.06 -9.99
CA ALA A 386 -13.89 -6.19 -10.19
C ALA A 386 -12.49 -5.88 -9.67
N LEU A 387 -11.92 -4.71 -9.99
CA LEU A 387 -10.62 -4.25 -9.52
C LEU A 387 -10.56 -4.07 -8.00
N THR A 388 -11.68 -3.74 -7.35
CA THR A 388 -11.77 -3.61 -5.90
C THR A 388 -11.86 -4.97 -5.20
N MET A 389 -12.64 -5.89 -5.75
CA MET A 389 -13.01 -7.15 -5.10
C MET A 389 -12.01 -8.27 -5.34
N TYR A 390 -11.43 -8.37 -6.52
CA TYR A 390 -10.64 -9.54 -6.93
C TYR A 390 -9.15 -9.20 -7.04
N LYS A 391 -8.32 -9.98 -6.34
CA LYS A 391 -6.85 -9.86 -6.36
C LYS A 391 -6.18 -10.89 -7.24
N ASN A 392 -6.82 -12.05 -7.43
CA ASN A 392 -6.30 -13.09 -8.29
C ASN A 392 -6.43 -12.65 -9.74
N GLU A 393 -5.31 -12.71 -10.48
CA GLU A 393 -5.22 -12.22 -11.85
C GLU A 393 -6.18 -12.94 -12.80
N ALA A 394 -6.27 -14.27 -12.72
CA ALA A 394 -7.16 -15.06 -13.57
C ALA A 394 -8.62 -14.74 -13.28
N THR A 395 -9.00 -14.64 -12.00
CA THR A 395 -10.38 -14.29 -11.61
C THR A 395 -10.71 -12.85 -12.02
N LEU A 396 -9.78 -11.91 -11.85
CA LEU A 396 -9.98 -10.52 -12.24
C LEU A 396 -10.17 -10.39 -13.76
N ARG A 397 -9.34 -11.10 -14.55
CA ARG A 397 -9.47 -11.14 -16.01
C ARG A 397 -10.85 -11.65 -16.43
N ALA A 398 -11.28 -12.79 -15.90
CA ALA A 398 -12.60 -13.34 -16.18
C ALA A 398 -13.74 -12.36 -15.84
N LYS A 399 -13.63 -11.64 -14.71
CA LYS A 399 -14.63 -10.64 -14.31
C LYS A 399 -14.65 -9.40 -15.20
N LEU A 400 -13.52 -8.98 -15.74
CA LEU A 400 -13.48 -7.90 -16.73
C LEU A 400 -14.04 -8.33 -18.09
N GLU A 401 -13.78 -9.57 -18.51
CA GLU A 401 -14.37 -10.15 -19.72
C GLU A 401 -15.89 -10.31 -19.58
N GLU A 402 -16.40 -10.78 -18.44
CA GLU A 402 -17.85 -10.78 -18.13
C GLU A 402 -18.47 -9.37 -18.22
N ALA A 403 -17.72 -8.34 -17.86
CA ALA A 403 -18.12 -6.94 -18.01
C ALA A 403 -17.94 -6.41 -19.45
N GLN A 404 -17.74 -7.30 -20.42
CA GLN A 404 -17.63 -6.99 -21.86
C GLN A 404 -16.44 -6.11 -22.23
N PHE A 405 -15.33 -6.22 -21.50
CA PHE A 405 -14.06 -5.62 -21.91
C PHE A 405 -13.32 -6.56 -22.86
N GLU A 406 -12.84 -6.00 -23.97
CA GLU A 406 -12.02 -6.71 -24.94
C GLU A 406 -10.63 -7.06 -24.37
N PRO A 407 -9.93 -8.08 -24.87
CA PRO A 407 -8.63 -8.50 -24.33
C PRO A 407 -7.61 -7.37 -24.16
N LEU A 408 -7.52 -6.44 -25.11
CA LEU A 408 -6.64 -5.28 -25.05
C LEU A 408 -7.04 -4.28 -23.93
N GLU A 409 -8.34 -4.10 -23.72
CA GLU A 409 -8.86 -3.28 -22.64
C GLU A 409 -8.57 -3.92 -21.28
N VAL A 410 -8.74 -5.23 -21.17
CA VAL A 410 -8.44 -6.02 -19.97
C VAL A 410 -6.96 -5.89 -19.63
N ASP A 411 -6.07 -6.09 -20.61
CA ASP A 411 -4.63 -5.94 -20.40
C ASP A 411 -4.27 -4.53 -19.92
N ALA A 412 -4.88 -3.51 -20.53
CA ALA A 412 -4.69 -2.12 -20.12
C ALA A 412 -5.19 -1.85 -18.69
N LEU A 413 -6.32 -2.39 -18.29
CA LEU A 413 -6.89 -2.22 -16.94
C LEU A 413 -6.13 -3.00 -15.87
N MET A 414 -5.40 -4.06 -16.25
CA MET A 414 -4.60 -4.87 -15.34
C MET A 414 -3.17 -4.35 -15.12
N THR A 415 -2.72 -3.38 -15.92
CA THR A 415 -1.44 -2.68 -15.78
C THR A 415 -1.52 -1.60 -14.70
#